data_6cc56cacd8a9a8d0777e00844b5f461a
#
_entry.id   6cc56cacd8a9a8d0777e00844b5f461a
#
_cell.length_a   1.000
_cell.length_b   1.000
_cell.length_c   1.000
_cell.angle_alpha   90.00
_cell.angle_beta   90.00
_cell.angle_gamma   90.00
#
_symmetry.space_group_name_H-M   'P 1'
#
loop_
_entity.id
_entity.type
_entity.pdbx_description
1 polymer ?
#
loop_
_entity_poly.entity_id
_entity_poly.type
_entity_poly.pdbx_seq_one_letter_code
_entity_poly.pdbx_strand_id
1 'polypeptide(L)'
;YLPQYNNIDKKFPISVYEVILSGLSKQKSIFRKYSNEQHELVRQMIVRMGLEGMDKRAIGELSGGQLQRALLGRALVSNPEVIILDEPNTYIDKRFEAKLYSLLEDINKERAIILVSHDIGTVLKNVKTIACVNETVHYHPHTEVPTEWLEEHFGCPIEMLGHGTFPHRVLKCHDHEH
;
A
#
# COMPACT_ATOMS: atom_id res chain seq x y z
N TYR A 1 4.50 -2.41 -9.08
CA TYR A 1 3.99 -3.41 -8.13
C TYR A 1 4.74 -3.37 -6.80
N LEU A 2 4.00 -3.30 -5.71
CA LEU A 2 4.48 -3.46 -4.34
C LEU A 2 4.02 -4.84 -3.83
N PRO A 3 4.91 -5.83 -3.71
CA PRO A 3 4.59 -7.14 -3.14
C PRO A 3 4.48 -7.06 -1.62
N GLN A 4 3.79 -8.04 -1.05
CA GLN A 4 3.74 -8.23 0.39
C GLN A 4 5.14 -8.38 1.00
N TYR A 5 5.35 -7.80 2.18
CA TYR A 5 6.65 -7.61 2.86
C TYR A 5 7.53 -8.86 3.05
N ASN A 6 6.98 -10.08 3.01
CA ASN A 6 7.64 -11.30 3.51
C ASN A 6 8.82 -11.83 2.67
N ASN A 7 9.12 -11.26 1.51
CA ASN A 7 10.08 -11.83 0.55
C ASN A 7 11.38 -11.03 0.38
N ILE A 8 11.70 -10.09 1.29
CA ILE A 8 12.90 -9.27 1.15
C ILE A 8 14.02 -9.78 2.04
N ASP A 9 15.14 -10.18 1.42
CA ASP A 9 16.35 -10.53 2.14
C ASP A 9 16.97 -9.27 2.79
N LYS A 10 16.74 -9.12 4.10
CA LYS A 10 17.29 -8.02 4.90
C LYS A 10 18.82 -8.05 5.04
N LYS A 11 19.47 -9.18 4.70
CA LYS A 11 20.93 -9.29 4.74
C LYS A 11 21.60 -8.66 3.53
N PHE A 12 20.83 -8.34 2.48
CA PHE A 12 21.38 -7.70 1.30
C PHE A 12 21.77 -6.25 1.62
N PRO A 13 23.06 -5.86 1.43
CA PRO A 13 23.59 -4.57 1.86
C PRO A 13 23.24 -3.45 0.87
N ILE A 14 21.93 -3.22 0.67
CA ILE A 14 21.39 -2.15 -0.18
C ILE A 14 20.83 -1.02 0.68
N SER A 15 21.10 0.21 0.33
CA SER A 15 20.60 1.40 1.03
C SER A 15 19.17 1.74 0.64
N VAL A 16 18.48 2.56 1.48
CA VAL A 16 17.18 3.14 1.17
C VAL A 16 17.20 3.87 -0.18
N TYR A 17 18.26 4.65 -0.43
CA TYR A 17 18.42 5.39 -1.67
C TYR A 17 18.48 4.45 -2.88
N GLU A 18 19.29 3.39 -2.83
CA GLU A 18 19.43 2.42 -3.92
C GLU A 18 18.16 1.61 -4.16
N VAL A 19 17.43 1.26 -3.09
CA VAL A 19 16.12 0.62 -3.21
C VAL A 19 15.16 1.48 -4.00
N ILE A 20 15.00 2.76 -3.65
CA ILE A 20 14.09 3.67 -4.35
C ILE A 20 14.59 3.92 -5.79
N LEU A 21 15.90 4.13 -5.98
CA LEU A 21 16.52 4.31 -7.29
C LEU A 21 16.27 3.13 -8.23
N SER A 22 16.25 1.91 -7.70
CA SER A 22 15.96 0.69 -8.47
C SER A 22 14.56 0.71 -9.13
N GLY A 23 13.62 1.50 -8.61
CA GLY A 23 12.31 1.73 -9.22
C GLY A 23 12.37 2.40 -10.59
N LEU A 24 13.47 3.09 -10.90
CA LEU A 24 13.73 3.74 -12.20
C LEU A 24 14.49 2.83 -13.19
N SER A 25 14.79 1.59 -12.84
CA SER A 25 15.63 0.69 -13.65
C SER A 25 15.08 0.45 -15.06
N LYS A 26 13.75 0.39 -15.25
CA LYS A 26 13.11 0.23 -16.56
C LYS A 26 13.28 1.45 -17.48
N GLN A 27 13.53 2.62 -16.91
CA GLN A 27 13.75 3.87 -17.65
C GLN A 27 15.22 4.07 -18.03
N LYS A 28 16.09 3.14 -17.64
CA LYS A 28 17.52 3.22 -17.85
C LYS A 28 17.97 2.22 -18.91
N SER A 29 18.76 2.66 -19.90
CA SER A 29 19.53 1.75 -20.74
C SER A 29 20.61 1.07 -19.92
N ILE A 30 20.88 -0.23 -20.16
CA ILE A 30 21.83 -1.05 -19.41
C ILE A 30 23.21 -0.41 -19.26
N PHE A 31 23.61 0.41 -20.24
CA PHE A 31 24.95 1.05 -20.30
C PHE A 31 24.97 2.53 -19.86
N ARG A 32 23.83 3.12 -19.44
CA ARG A 32 23.80 4.52 -19.03
C ARG A 32 23.72 4.68 -17.50
N LYS A 33 24.40 5.70 -16.99
CA LYS A 33 24.24 6.13 -15.58
C LYS A 33 22.86 6.81 -15.42
N TYR A 34 22.33 6.84 -14.21
CA TYR A 34 21.15 7.64 -13.89
C TYR A 34 21.43 9.12 -14.09
N SER A 35 20.46 9.87 -14.59
CA SER A 35 20.57 11.32 -14.79
C SER A 35 20.45 12.09 -13.46
N ASN A 36 20.84 13.36 -13.44
CA ASN A 36 20.67 14.21 -12.27
C ASN A 36 19.19 14.37 -11.90
N GLU A 37 18.29 14.42 -12.87
CA GLU A 37 16.84 14.49 -12.68
C GLU A 37 16.33 13.21 -11.98
N GLN A 38 16.82 12.04 -12.40
CA GLN A 38 16.46 10.77 -11.75
C GLN A 38 16.94 10.70 -10.29
N HIS A 39 18.16 11.18 -10.05
CA HIS A 39 18.68 11.31 -8.69
C HIS A 39 17.84 12.27 -7.83
N GLU A 40 17.35 13.36 -8.42
CA GLU A 40 16.49 14.33 -7.73
C GLU A 40 15.11 13.74 -7.42
N LEU A 41 14.49 13.00 -8.34
CA LEU A 41 13.24 12.28 -8.11
C LEU A 41 13.35 11.32 -6.92
N VAL A 42 14.47 10.61 -6.78
CA VAL A 42 14.72 9.71 -5.65
C VAL A 42 14.79 10.48 -4.33
N ARG A 43 15.50 11.63 -4.28
CA ARG A 43 15.57 12.45 -3.05
C ARG A 43 14.19 12.96 -2.65
N GLN A 44 13.42 13.47 -3.59
CA GLN A 44 12.04 13.92 -3.35
C GLN A 44 11.16 12.77 -2.85
N MET A 45 11.32 11.57 -3.41
CA MET A 45 10.58 10.40 -2.97
C MET A 45 10.96 9.99 -1.53
N ILE A 46 12.24 10.05 -1.15
CA ILE A 46 12.70 9.82 0.23
C ILE A 46 11.98 10.77 1.20
N VAL A 47 11.90 12.06 0.86
CA VAL A 47 11.18 13.06 1.66
C VAL A 47 9.67 12.73 1.73
N ARG A 48 9.05 12.42 0.60
CA ARG A 48 7.61 12.05 0.56
C ARG A 48 7.30 10.83 1.43
N MET A 49 8.22 9.87 1.50
CA MET A 49 8.10 8.66 2.33
C MET A 49 8.47 8.91 3.81
N GLY A 50 8.90 10.12 4.18
CA GLY A 50 9.32 10.44 5.56
C GLY A 50 10.53 9.62 6.00
N LEU A 51 11.53 9.50 5.11
CA LEU A 51 12.77 8.76 5.30
C LEU A 51 14.00 9.67 5.23
N GLU A 52 13.82 10.98 5.47
CA GLU A 52 14.91 11.96 5.48
C GLU A 52 16.01 11.55 6.46
N GLY A 53 17.25 11.67 6.02
CA GLY A 53 18.43 11.29 6.81
C GLY A 53 18.67 9.77 6.91
N MET A 54 17.84 8.94 6.25
CA MET A 54 17.99 7.49 6.21
C MET A 54 18.50 6.97 4.84
N ASP A 55 18.75 7.85 3.91
CA ASP A 55 19.13 7.54 2.53
C ASP A 55 20.28 6.54 2.41
N LYS A 56 21.28 6.63 3.31
CA LYS A 56 22.45 5.74 3.35
C LYS A 56 22.28 4.51 4.25
N ARG A 57 21.20 4.40 5.01
CA ARG A 57 20.97 3.22 5.87
C ARG A 57 20.67 2.00 5.03
N ALA A 58 21.26 0.87 5.43
CA ALA A 58 20.90 -0.42 4.85
C ALA A 58 19.46 -0.81 5.19
N ILE A 59 18.75 -1.47 4.26
CA ILE A 59 17.35 -1.88 4.49
C ILE A 59 17.21 -2.84 5.68
N GLY A 60 18.25 -3.59 6.01
CA GLY A 60 18.28 -4.48 7.17
C GLY A 60 18.21 -3.76 8.51
N GLU A 61 18.60 -2.48 8.56
CA GLU A 61 18.60 -1.64 9.77
C GLU A 61 17.27 -0.91 9.99
N LEU A 62 16.34 -1.03 9.04
CA LEU A 62 15.05 -0.33 9.09
C LEU A 62 14.03 -1.09 9.94
N SER A 63 13.17 -0.33 10.63
CA SER A 63 11.94 -0.90 11.17
C SER A 63 11.02 -1.40 10.03
N GLY A 64 10.05 -2.27 10.36
CA GLY A 64 9.09 -2.77 9.37
C GLY A 64 8.40 -1.65 8.61
N GLY A 65 7.91 -0.62 9.32
CA GLY A 65 7.25 0.52 8.69
C GLY A 65 8.18 1.39 7.85
N GLN A 66 9.45 1.54 8.26
CA GLN A 66 10.45 2.27 7.46
C GLN A 66 10.77 1.52 6.16
N LEU A 67 10.92 0.21 6.22
CA LEU A 67 11.16 -0.62 5.05
C LEU A 67 9.94 -0.59 4.10
N GLN A 68 8.73 -0.73 4.65
CA GLN A 68 7.49 -0.61 3.85
C GLN A 68 7.42 0.71 3.10
N ARG A 69 7.78 1.83 3.75
CA ARG A 69 7.84 3.16 3.13
C ARG A 69 8.91 3.26 2.04
N ALA A 70 10.07 2.63 2.22
CA ALA A 70 11.10 2.59 1.18
C ALA A 70 10.62 1.81 -0.06
N LEU A 71 9.92 0.71 0.13
CA LEU A 71 9.34 -0.09 -0.96
C LEU A 71 8.19 0.61 -1.68
N LEU A 72 7.35 1.33 -0.95
CA LEU A 72 6.35 2.23 -1.54
C LEU A 72 7.02 3.29 -2.42
N GLY A 73 8.06 3.95 -1.90
CA GLY A 73 8.85 4.91 -2.66
C GLY A 73 9.42 4.32 -3.95
N ARG A 74 9.95 3.09 -3.89
CA ARG A 74 10.42 2.34 -5.07
C ARG A 74 9.30 2.11 -6.09
N ALA A 75 8.11 1.74 -5.65
CA ALA A 75 6.97 1.47 -6.54
C ALA A 75 6.43 2.74 -7.21
N LEU A 76 6.56 3.89 -6.55
CA LEU A 76 5.98 5.17 -6.99
C LEU A 76 6.95 6.07 -7.76
N VAL A 77 8.27 5.94 -7.54
CA VAL A 77 9.28 6.88 -8.08
C VAL A 77 9.28 6.98 -9.61
N SER A 78 8.90 5.92 -10.31
CA SER A 78 8.83 5.89 -11.79
C SER A 78 7.54 6.49 -12.35
N ASN A 79 6.64 6.98 -11.50
CA ASN A 79 5.33 7.51 -11.88
C ASN A 79 4.56 6.58 -12.86
N PRO A 80 4.30 5.32 -12.49
CA PRO A 80 3.71 4.33 -13.40
C PRO A 80 2.25 4.65 -13.70
N GLU A 81 1.74 4.20 -14.85
CA GLU A 81 0.33 4.36 -15.24
C GLU A 81 -0.62 3.49 -14.39
N VAL A 82 -0.15 2.33 -13.96
CA VAL A 82 -0.89 1.40 -13.10
C VAL A 82 -0.04 1.05 -11.88
N ILE A 83 -0.63 1.18 -10.70
CA ILE A 83 0.00 0.87 -9.42
C ILE A 83 -0.78 -0.29 -8.79
N ILE A 84 -0.08 -1.37 -8.44
CA ILE A 84 -0.66 -2.49 -7.70
C ILE A 84 0.01 -2.54 -6.33
N LEU A 85 -0.78 -2.42 -5.28
CA LEU A 85 -0.35 -2.42 -3.89
C LEU A 85 -0.98 -3.59 -3.16
N ASP A 86 -0.14 -4.45 -2.61
CA ASP A 86 -0.56 -5.63 -1.83
C ASP A 86 -0.26 -5.36 -0.36
N GLU A 87 -1.33 -5.20 0.45
CA GLU A 87 -1.27 -4.87 1.87
C GLU A 87 -0.33 -3.68 2.21
N PRO A 88 -0.49 -2.51 1.56
CA PRO A 88 0.50 -1.42 1.69
C PRO A 88 0.55 -0.78 3.07
N ASN A 89 -0.49 -0.94 3.90
CA ASN A 89 -0.61 -0.39 5.25
C ASN A 89 -0.05 -1.32 6.34
N THR A 90 0.36 -2.55 6.01
CA THR A 90 1.00 -3.47 6.95
C THR A 90 2.28 -2.85 7.53
N TYR A 91 2.44 -2.87 8.85
CA TYR A 91 3.56 -2.28 9.62
C TYR A 91 3.66 -0.74 9.58
N ILE A 92 2.75 -0.03 8.94
CA ILE A 92 2.74 1.44 8.88
C ILE A 92 1.95 1.99 10.07
N ASP A 93 2.47 3.04 10.71
CA ASP A 93 1.75 3.74 11.77
C ASP A 93 0.57 4.57 11.22
N LYS A 94 -0.45 4.80 12.05
CA LYS A 94 -1.68 5.51 11.65
C LYS A 94 -1.44 6.92 11.08
N ARG A 95 -0.38 7.60 11.52
CA ARG A 95 -0.05 8.94 11.03
C ARG A 95 0.47 8.90 9.60
N PHE A 96 1.30 7.91 9.28
CA PHE A 96 1.80 7.73 7.92
C PHE A 96 0.74 7.11 7.01
N GLU A 97 -0.11 6.23 7.53
CA GLU A 97 -1.24 5.64 6.80
C GLU A 97 -2.15 6.75 6.22
N ALA A 98 -2.51 7.76 7.00
CA ALA A 98 -3.29 8.90 6.51
C ALA A 98 -2.58 9.65 5.38
N LYS A 99 -1.26 9.88 5.51
CA LYS A 99 -0.44 10.49 4.45
C LYS A 99 -0.40 9.64 3.18
N LEU A 100 -0.30 8.31 3.34
CA LEU A 100 -0.27 7.37 2.22
C LEU A 100 -1.56 7.44 1.43
N TYR A 101 -2.73 7.36 2.09
CA TYR A 101 -4.01 7.41 1.39
C TYR A 101 -4.25 8.76 0.69
N SER A 102 -3.88 9.88 1.32
CA SER A 102 -3.90 11.20 0.67
C SER A 102 -3.01 11.23 -0.58
N LEU A 103 -1.82 10.66 -0.52
CA LEU A 103 -0.91 10.55 -1.67
C LEU A 103 -1.50 9.67 -2.77
N LEU A 104 -2.11 8.52 -2.41
CA LEU A 104 -2.75 7.62 -3.38
C LEU A 104 -3.97 8.27 -4.03
N GLU A 105 -4.76 9.05 -3.28
CA GLU A 105 -5.87 9.81 -3.82
C GLU A 105 -5.41 10.82 -4.88
N ASP A 106 -4.34 11.56 -4.59
CA ASP A 106 -3.75 12.50 -5.56
C ASP A 106 -3.25 11.80 -6.82
N ILE A 107 -2.55 10.68 -6.69
CA ILE A 107 -2.07 9.88 -7.80
C ILE A 107 -3.25 9.30 -8.61
N ASN A 108 -4.33 8.88 -7.93
CA ASN A 108 -5.49 8.27 -8.58
C ASN A 108 -6.34 9.24 -9.42
N LYS A 109 -6.03 10.54 -9.40
CA LYS A 109 -6.62 11.52 -10.32
C LYS A 109 -6.21 11.27 -11.78
N GLU A 110 -5.00 10.73 -11.97
CA GLU A 110 -4.40 10.53 -13.31
C GLU A 110 -3.96 9.09 -13.57
N ARG A 111 -3.87 8.25 -12.55
CA ARG A 111 -3.31 6.88 -12.62
C ARG A 111 -4.28 5.86 -12.07
N ALA A 112 -4.22 4.65 -12.58
CA ALA A 112 -4.98 3.52 -12.03
C ALA A 112 -4.27 2.92 -10.82
N ILE A 113 -5.03 2.66 -9.74
CA ILE A 113 -4.53 2.01 -8.53
C ILE A 113 -5.37 0.79 -8.25
N ILE A 114 -4.71 -0.35 -8.06
CA ILE A 114 -5.29 -1.60 -7.56
C ILE A 114 -4.73 -1.81 -6.15
N LEU A 115 -5.63 -1.82 -5.17
CA LEU A 115 -5.30 -2.04 -3.76
C LEU A 115 -5.83 -3.41 -3.33
N VAL A 116 -4.95 -4.31 -2.92
CA VAL A 116 -5.31 -5.57 -2.29
C VAL A 116 -5.19 -5.39 -0.78
N SER A 117 -6.24 -5.69 -0.04
CA SER A 117 -6.26 -5.59 1.42
C SER A 117 -7.34 -6.48 2.02
N HIS A 118 -7.09 -6.95 3.24
CA HIS A 118 -8.09 -7.60 4.08
C HIS A 118 -8.76 -6.62 5.07
N ASP A 119 -8.28 -5.37 5.19
CA ASP A 119 -8.88 -4.33 6.02
C ASP A 119 -10.03 -3.63 5.27
N ILE A 120 -11.21 -4.24 5.33
CA ILE A 120 -12.42 -3.75 4.66
C ILE A 120 -12.76 -2.31 5.09
N GLY A 121 -12.60 -1.98 6.38
CA GLY A 121 -12.93 -0.67 6.93
C GLY A 121 -12.12 0.47 6.33
N THR A 122 -10.83 0.25 6.13
CA THR A 122 -9.93 1.22 5.51
C THR A 122 -10.13 1.28 3.99
N VAL A 123 -10.34 0.12 3.33
CA VAL A 123 -10.56 0.05 1.88
C VAL A 123 -11.81 0.82 1.46
N LEU A 124 -12.95 0.57 2.10
CA LEU A 124 -14.24 1.19 1.75
C LEU A 124 -14.22 2.72 1.72
N LYS A 125 -13.36 3.35 2.54
CA LYS A 125 -13.24 4.81 2.62
C LYS A 125 -12.42 5.43 1.49
N ASN A 126 -11.51 4.64 0.90
CA ASN A 126 -10.44 5.16 0.06
C ASN A 126 -10.51 4.68 -1.40
N VAL A 127 -11.46 3.80 -1.73
CA VAL A 127 -11.58 3.22 -3.08
C VAL A 127 -12.85 3.68 -3.78
N LYS A 128 -12.88 3.57 -5.11
CA LYS A 128 -14.03 3.93 -5.95
C LYS A 128 -14.89 2.71 -6.27
N THR A 129 -14.25 1.56 -6.40
CA THR A 129 -14.88 0.28 -6.79
C THR A 129 -14.25 -0.85 -6.01
N ILE A 130 -14.96 -1.96 -5.85
CA ILE A 130 -14.51 -3.11 -5.08
C ILE A 130 -14.64 -4.38 -5.90
N ALA A 131 -13.64 -5.25 -5.82
CA ALA A 131 -13.73 -6.62 -6.27
C ALA A 131 -13.52 -7.54 -5.06
N CYS A 132 -14.55 -8.25 -4.66
CA CYS A 132 -14.47 -9.25 -3.60
C CYS A 132 -14.03 -10.58 -4.21
N VAL A 133 -13.00 -11.20 -3.64
CA VAL A 133 -12.40 -12.45 -4.12
C VAL A 133 -12.51 -13.51 -3.03
N ASN A 134 -13.34 -14.54 -3.28
CA ASN A 134 -13.46 -15.74 -2.45
C ASN A 134 -13.94 -16.87 -3.36
N GLU A 135 -13.05 -17.78 -3.79
CA GLU A 135 -13.26 -18.81 -4.84
C GLU A 135 -13.78 -18.23 -6.16
N THR A 136 -14.66 -17.26 -6.11
CA THR A 136 -15.21 -16.48 -7.22
C THR A 136 -14.85 -15.01 -7.07
N VAL A 137 -15.02 -14.23 -8.15
CA VAL A 137 -14.80 -12.79 -8.17
C VAL A 137 -16.13 -12.06 -8.34
N HIS A 138 -16.46 -11.21 -7.38
CA HIS A 138 -17.66 -10.36 -7.43
C HIS A 138 -17.26 -8.90 -7.50
N TYR A 139 -17.62 -8.23 -8.58
CA TYR A 139 -17.30 -6.82 -8.81
C TYR A 139 -18.45 -5.92 -8.39
N HIS A 140 -18.14 -4.92 -7.57
CA HIS A 140 -19.06 -3.88 -7.12
C HIS A 140 -18.60 -2.53 -7.68
N PRO A 141 -19.42 -1.88 -8.55
CA PRO A 141 -19.04 -0.60 -9.17
C PRO A 141 -19.07 0.58 -8.18
N HIS A 142 -19.57 0.36 -6.97
CA HIS A 142 -19.63 1.33 -5.88
C HIS A 142 -19.09 0.74 -4.59
N THR A 143 -18.83 1.58 -3.59
CA THR A 143 -18.32 1.16 -2.27
C THR A 143 -19.44 0.67 -1.33
N GLU A 144 -20.70 0.76 -1.75
CA GLU A 144 -21.85 0.23 -1.03
C GLU A 144 -21.99 -1.26 -1.36
N VAL A 145 -21.50 -2.11 -0.46
CA VAL A 145 -21.69 -3.55 -0.53
C VAL A 145 -22.75 -3.93 0.49
N PRO A 146 -23.86 -4.60 0.08
CA PRO A 146 -24.90 -5.04 1.02
C PRO A 146 -24.33 -5.91 2.12
N THR A 147 -24.77 -5.67 3.38
CA THR A 147 -24.26 -6.41 4.54
C THR A 147 -24.60 -7.89 4.41
N GLU A 148 -25.81 -8.20 3.96
CA GLU A 148 -26.28 -9.57 3.75
C GLU A 148 -25.38 -10.32 2.75
N TRP A 149 -24.92 -9.65 1.70
CA TRP A 149 -24.02 -10.23 0.72
C TRP A 149 -22.64 -10.55 1.34
N LEU A 150 -22.11 -9.66 2.19
CA LEU A 150 -20.85 -9.88 2.88
C LEU A 150 -20.93 -11.05 3.87
N GLU A 151 -22.04 -11.17 4.61
CA GLU A 151 -22.26 -12.27 5.56
C GLU A 151 -22.39 -13.63 4.83
N GLU A 152 -23.11 -13.67 3.71
CA GLU A 152 -23.30 -14.88 2.93
C GLU A 152 -21.99 -15.40 2.31
N HIS A 153 -21.14 -14.48 1.80
CA HIS A 153 -19.96 -14.87 1.04
C HIS A 153 -18.67 -14.98 1.87
N PHE A 154 -18.60 -14.30 3.00
CA PHE A 154 -17.44 -14.34 3.90
C PHE A 154 -17.71 -15.07 5.23
N GLY A 155 -18.94 -15.51 5.48
CA GLY A 155 -19.29 -16.36 6.61
C GLY A 155 -19.11 -15.74 8.00
N CYS A 156 -18.91 -14.41 8.09
CA CYS A 156 -18.76 -13.68 9.33
C CYS A 156 -19.84 -12.61 9.47
N PRO A 157 -20.59 -12.56 10.59
CA PRO A 157 -21.49 -11.46 10.86
C PRO A 157 -20.69 -10.16 11.00
N ILE A 158 -21.01 -9.19 10.15
CA ILE A 158 -20.35 -7.89 10.15
C ILE A 158 -21.25 -6.92 10.92
N GLU A 159 -20.94 -6.66 12.17
CA GLU A 159 -21.61 -5.60 12.93
C GLU A 159 -21.10 -4.22 12.50
N MET A 160 -22.02 -3.38 12.03
CA MET A 160 -21.73 -1.98 11.78
C MET A 160 -21.88 -1.19 13.09
N LEU A 161 -20.79 -0.78 13.69
CA LEU A 161 -20.81 0.19 14.78
C LEU A 161 -20.78 1.60 14.20
N GLY A 162 -21.95 2.25 14.19
CA GLY A 162 -22.07 3.66 13.81
C GLY A 162 -21.76 4.58 14.97
N HIS A 163 -20.62 5.24 14.99
CA HIS A 163 -20.37 6.41 15.80
C HIS A 163 -20.06 7.60 14.88
N GLY A 164 -21.03 8.52 14.75
CA GLY A 164 -20.89 9.69 13.90
C GLY A 164 -21.23 9.44 12.43
N THR A 165 -20.71 10.29 11.56
CA THR A 165 -21.03 10.32 10.12
C THR A 165 -20.51 9.14 9.30
N PHE A 166 -19.77 8.21 9.90
CA PHE A 166 -19.22 7.03 9.22
C PHE A 166 -19.41 5.78 10.07
N PRO A 167 -19.97 4.68 9.50
CA PRO A 167 -20.07 3.41 10.19
C PRO A 167 -18.70 2.74 10.33
N HIS A 168 -18.34 2.33 11.56
CA HIS A 168 -17.20 1.45 11.80
C HIS A 168 -17.70 0.01 11.84
N ARG A 169 -17.04 -0.90 11.13
CA ARG A 169 -17.33 -2.33 11.17
C ARG A 169 -16.37 -3.02 12.12
N VAL A 170 -16.90 -3.83 13.03
CA VAL A 170 -16.12 -4.71 13.91
C VAL A 170 -16.54 -6.14 13.61
N LEU A 171 -15.57 -7.01 13.33
CA LEU A 171 -15.79 -8.45 13.24
C LEU A 171 -15.96 -9.00 14.66
N LYS A 172 -17.04 -9.75 14.93
CA LYS A 172 -17.13 -10.53 16.16
C LYS A 172 -16.12 -11.67 16.10
N CYS A 173 -15.27 -11.81 17.13
CA CYS A 173 -14.45 -12.99 17.31
C CYS A 173 -15.36 -14.21 17.50
N HIS A 174 -15.07 -15.31 16.81
CA HIS A 174 -15.65 -16.59 17.11
C HIS A 174 -15.14 -17.04 18.49
N ASP A 175 -16.02 -17.15 19.46
CA ASP A 175 -15.75 -17.96 20.64
C ASP A 175 -15.71 -19.42 20.17
N HIS A 176 -14.51 -20.00 20.17
CA HIS A 176 -14.34 -21.43 20.01
C HIS A 176 -14.82 -22.08 21.32
N GLU A 177 -16.06 -22.50 21.36
CA GLU A 177 -16.49 -23.49 22.34
C GLU A 177 -15.82 -24.84 22.03
N HIS A 178 -15.10 -25.35 23.03
CA HIS A 178 -14.54 -26.69 23.08
C HIS A 178 -15.61 -27.70 23.49
#